data_86e0f1dbacdd8c1431bb051bed81465f
#
_entry.id   86e0f1dbacdd8c1431bb051bed81465f
#
_cell.length_a   1.000
_cell.length_b   1.000
_cell.length_c   1.000
_cell.angle_alpha   90.00
_cell.angle_beta   90.00
_cell.angle_gamma   90.00
#
_symmetry.space_group_name_H-M   'P 1'
#
loop_
_entity.id
_entity.type
_entity.pdbx_description
1 polymer ?
#
loop_
_entity_poly.entity_id
_entity_poly.type
_entity_poly.pdbx_seq_one_letter_code
_entity_poly.pdbx_strand_id
1 'polypeptide(L)'
;GGNELIDSVGILKPFWEKLRMLRLGIATDTIRIVHVGDSHIRGHIFPETTGGRLQQTFGALSYTDVGINGAFCVTFTRPERVADVAALRPDLVILSFGTNESHNRRYSSMLHYRQMDELVRMLRDRLPGIPMLMTTPPGSYESFRQRRRRRTYKINPRTSVAVQTIRRYADENGLAVWDMYEILGGTHRACLNWQEAGLMRPDHVHYLPDGYRLQGELFYQALLKAYNDYVEY
;
A
#
# COMPACT_ATOMS: atom_id res chain seq x y z
N GLY A 1 -16.33 9.43 -6.91
CA GLY A 1 -15.50 9.52 -5.75
C GLY A 1 -14.17 10.13 -6.02
N GLY A 2 -13.58 10.78 -5.01
CA GLY A 2 -12.26 11.33 -5.07
C GLY A 2 -11.21 10.39 -4.47
N ASN A 3 -10.02 10.93 -4.28
CA ASN A 3 -8.91 10.22 -3.65
C ASN A 3 -9.13 10.16 -2.12
N GLU A 4 -9.73 9.08 -1.65
CA GLU A 4 -10.08 8.89 -0.25
C GLU A 4 -9.69 7.51 0.25
N LEU A 5 -9.40 7.42 1.56
CA LEU A 5 -9.26 6.13 2.22
C LEU A 5 -10.64 5.48 2.43
N ILE A 6 -10.67 4.16 2.42
CA ILE A 6 -11.85 3.37 2.82
C ILE A 6 -11.61 2.90 4.26
N ASP A 7 -12.35 3.47 5.19
CA ASP A 7 -12.27 3.16 6.62
C ASP A 7 -13.63 3.37 7.28
N SER A 8 -14.60 2.54 6.90
CA SER A 8 -16.01 2.72 7.26
C SER A 8 -16.28 2.68 8.77
N VAL A 9 -15.46 1.94 9.53
CA VAL A 9 -15.64 1.79 10.99
C VAL A 9 -14.63 2.58 11.80
N GLY A 10 -13.78 3.37 11.14
CA GLY A 10 -12.83 4.23 11.83
C GLY A 10 -11.67 3.50 12.49
N ILE A 11 -11.12 2.49 11.82
CA ILE A 11 -9.97 1.72 12.32
C ILE A 11 -8.77 2.64 12.61
N LEU A 12 -8.59 3.70 11.81
CA LEU A 12 -7.45 4.60 11.92
C LEU A 12 -7.65 5.73 12.92
N LYS A 13 -8.81 5.84 13.58
CA LYS A 13 -9.07 6.92 14.55
C LYS A 13 -8.01 7.02 15.65
N PRO A 14 -7.54 5.91 16.27
CA PRO A 14 -6.48 6.02 17.27
C PRO A 14 -5.18 6.62 16.72
N PHE A 15 -4.87 6.33 15.45
CA PHE A 15 -3.71 6.90 14.79
C PHE A 15 -3.91 8.40 14.48
N TRP A 16 -5.10 8.79 13.97
CA TRP A 16 -5.41 10.21 13.77
C TRP A 16 -5.33 11.02 15.05
N GLU A 17 -5.75 10.44 16.17
CA GLU A 17 -5.67 11.09 17.48
C GLU A 17 -4.22 11.34 17.88
N LYS A 18 -3.31 10.40 17.63
CA LYS A 18 -1.88 10.60 17.88
C LYS A 18 -1.32 11.74 17.03
N LEU A 19 -1.70 11.82 15.76
CA LEU A 19 -1.28 12.93 14.89
C LEU A 19 -1.85 14.28 15.37
N ARG A 20 -3.10 14.29 15.82
CA ARG A 20 -3.70 15.49 16.37
C ARG A 20 -2.95 16.01 17.60
N MET A 21 -2.62 15.11 18.51
CA MET A 21 -1.86 15.45 19.71
C MET A 21 -0.44 15.92 19.38
N LEU A 22 0.20 15.28 18.40
CA LEU A 22 1.51 15.72 17.91
C LEU A 22 1.44 17.17 17.38
N ARG A 23 0.44 17.45 16.56
CA ARG A 23 0.25 18.77 15.93
C ARG A 23 -0.07 19.85 16.96
N LEU A 24 -0.73 19.49 18.06
CA LEU A 24 -1.03 20.41 19.18
C LEU A 24 0.15 20.57 20.15
N GLY A 25 1.26 19.90 19.92
CA GLY A 25 2.42 19.96 20.83
C GLY A 25 2.23 19.23 22.14
N ILE A 26 1.24 18.33 22.25
CA ILE A 26 0.93 17.57 23.48
C ILE A 26 1.70 16.24 23.50
N ALA A 27 1.96 15.66 22.33
CA ALA A 27 2.65 14.36 22.23
C ALA A 27 4.12 14.47 22.65
N THR A 28 4.58 13.50 23.43
CA THR A 28 5.96 13.41 23.89
C THR A 28 6.79 12.40 23.13
N ASP A 29 6.14 11.44 22.46
CA ASP A 29 6.80 10.36 21.73
C ASP A 29 6.75 10.58 20.22
N THR A 30 7.79 10.13 19.52
CA THR A 30 7.80 10.11 18.05
C THR A 30 6.76 9.14 17.53
N ILE A 31 5.95 9.60 16.59
CA ILE A 31 5.01 8.73 15.87
C ILE A 31 5.77 7.96 14.79
N ARG A 32 5.53 6.66 14.71
CA ARG A 32 6.24 5.76 13.81
C ARG A 32 5.28 5.08 12.85
N ILE A 33 5.54 5.25 11.56
CA ILE A 33 4.81 4.56 10.49
C ILE A 33 5.78 3.58 9.83
N VAL A 34 5.36 2.35 9.65
CA VAL A 34 6.13 1.32 8.95
C VAL A 34 5.34 0.88 7.72
N HIS A 35 5.95 1.05 6.55
CA HIS A 35 5.36 0.75 5.26
C HIS A 35 6.05 -0.49 4.66
N VAL A 36 5.33 -1.61 4.67
CA VAL A 36 5.83 -2.92 4.23
C VAL A 36 5.31 -3.20 2.82
N GLY A 37 6.16 -3.73 1.95
CA GLY A 37 5.71 -4.03 0.60
C GLY A 37 6.73 -4.75 -0.28
N ASP A 38 6.44 -4.74 -1.57
CA ASP A 38 7.23 -5.37 -2.63
C ASP A 38 8.24 -4.39 -3.26
N SER A 39 8.61 -4.62 -4.52
CA SER A 39 9.57 -3.76 -5.23
C SER A 39 9.11 -2.31 -5.39
N HIS A 40 7.80 -2.04 -5.43
CA HIS A 40 7.28 -0.68 -5.47
C HIS A 40 7.62 0.10 -4.20
N ILE A 41 7.76 -0.58 -3.07
CA ILE A 41 8.16 0.01 -1.80
C ILE A 41 9.69 -0.04 -1.63
N ARG A 42 10.34 -1.13 -2.07
CA ARG A 42 11.80 -1.31 -1.98
C ARG A 42 12.57 -0.23 -2.73
N GLY A 43 11.99 0.35 -3.79
CA GLY A 43 12.59 1.45 -4.54
C GLY A 43 12.65 2.77 -3.78
N HIS A 44 11.99 2.88 -2.64
CA HIS A 44 11.99 3.99 -1.69
C HIS A 44 11.24 5.26 -2.14
N ILE A 45 11.10 5.54 -3.43
CA ILE A 45 10.57 6.84 -3.92
C ILE A 45 9.12 7.06 -3.46
N PHE A 46 8.27 6.05 -3.62
CA PHE A 46 6.87 6.14 -3.19
C PHE A 46 6.78 6.39 -1.67
N PRO A 47 7.34 5.54 -0.80
CA PRO A 47 7.22 5.75 0.65
C PRO A 47 7.94 7.01 1.14
N GLU A 48 9.10 7.35 0.56
CA GLU A 48 9.82 8.57 0.96
C GLU A 48 9.04 9.83 0.61
N THR A 49 8.34 9.84 -0.53
CA THR A 49 7.48 10.98 -0.90
C THR A 49 6.36 11.16 0.11
N THR A 50 5.65 10.09 0.43
CA THR A 50 4.57 10.12 1.43
C THR A 50 5.09 10.54 2.80
N GLY A 51 6.15 9.89 3.26
CA GLY A 51 6.77 10.18 4.56
C GLY A 51 7.28 11.61 4.68
N GLY A 52 7.94 12.12 3.63
CA GLY A 52 8.42 13.49 3.60
C GLY A 52 7.30 14.52 3.68
N ARG A 53 6.20 14.29 2.98
CA ARG A 53 5.02 15.17 3.03
C ARG A 53 4.37 15.14 4.41
N LEU A 54 4.24 13.96 5.01
CA LEU A 54 3.70 13.84 6.37
C LEU A 54 4.57 14.57 7.40
N GLN A 55 5.89 14.47 7.27
CA GLN A 55 6.82 15.18 8.16
C GLN A 55 6.71 16.69 8.00
N GLN A 56 6.53 17.19 6.78
CA GLN A 56 6.30 18.62 6.55
C GLN A 56 5.02 19.13 7.23
N THR A 57 3.98 18.31 7.23
CA THR A 57 2.67 18.68 7.78
C THR A 57 2.62 18.52 9.30
N PHE A 58 3.16 17.44 9.84
CA PHE A 58 2.97 17.03 11.23
C PHE A 58 4.22 17.18 12.11
N GLY A 59 5.40 17.25 11.52
CA GLY A 59 6.66 17.40 12.27
C GLY A 59 7.27 16.08 12.69
N ALA A 60 7.42 15.85 13.98
CA ALA A 60 8.19 14.74 14.53
C ALA A 60 7.50 13.38 14.34
N LEU A 61 7.63 12.83 13.14
CA LEU A 61 7.24 11.47 12.86
C LEU A 61 8.33 10.75 12.06
N SER A 62 8.42 9.43 12.20
CA SER A 62 9.29 8.62 11.39
C SER A 62 8.46 7.76 10.42
N TYR A 63 8.96 7.61 9.22
CA TYR A 63 8.32 6.79 8.19
C TYR A 63 9.40 5.85 7.63
N THR A 64 9.28 4.57 7.97
CA THR A 64 10.27 3.56 7.59
C THR A 64 9.65 2.63 6.57
N ASP A 65 10.31 2.46 5.42
CA ASP A 65 9.90 1.48 4.43
C ASP A 65 10.65 0.16 4.63
N VAL A 66 9.94 -0.95 4.42
CA VAL A 66 10.48 -2.31 4.50
C VAL A 66 9.97 -3.05 3.27
N GLY A 67 10.74 -2.98 2.19
CA GLY A 67 10.39 -3.60 0.91
C GLY A 67 11.33 -4.72 0.54
N ILE A 68 10.80 -5.73 -0.17
CA ILE A 68 11.59 -6.83 -0.76
C ILE A 68 11.20 -6.95 -2.22
N ASN A 69 12.19 -6.94 -3.12
CA ASN A 69 11.95 -7.13 -4.55
C ASN A 69 11.32 -8.50 -4.81
N GLY A 70 10.25 -8.51 -5.61
CA GLY A 70 9.52 -9.74 -5.95
C GLY A 70 8.63 -10.30 -4.85
N ALA A 71 8.46 -9.59 -3.74
CA ALA A 71 7.71 -10.10 -2.61
C ALA A 71 6.21 -10.25 -2.90
N PHE A 72 5.64 -11.33 -2.40
CA PHE A 72 4.22 -11.49 -2.11
C PHE A 72 3.98 -11.11 -0.64
N CYS A 73 2.74 -10.94 -0.23
CA CYS A 73 2.46 -10.77 1.20
C CYS A 73 2.98 -11.95 2.03
N VAL A 74 2.86 -13.17 1.50
CA VAL A 74 3.36 -14.39 2.16
C VAL A 74 4.88 -14.39 2.38
N THR A 75 5.63 -13.61 1.62
CA THR A 75 7.08 -13.48 1.81
C THR A 75 7.42 -12.99 3.21
N PHE A 76 6.57 -12.19 3.80
CA PHE A 76 6.77 -11.61 5.13
C PHE A 76 6.22 -12.48 6.27
N THR A 77 5.53 -13.58 5.99
CA THR A 77 5.00 -14.48 7.01
C THR A 77 6.08 -15.40 7.59
N ARG A 78 7.12 -14.78 8.12
CA ARG A 78 8.22 -15.45 8.82
C ARG A 78 8.40 -14.78 10.17
N PRO A 79 8.62 -15.54 11.25
CA PRO A 79 8.78 -14.97 12.60
C PRO A 79 9.83 -13.86 12.67
N GLU A 80 10.97 -14.04 12.01
CA GLU A 80 12.06 -13.07 12.03
C GLU A 80 11.70 -11.77 11.28
N ARG A 81 10.95 -11.85 10.19
CA ARG A 81 10.51 -10.65 9.44
C ARG A 81 9.43 -9.88 10.19
N VAL A 82 8.49 -10.60 10.77
CA VAL A 82 7.46 -9.99 11.62
C VAL A 82 8.09 -9.36 12.85
N ALA A 83 9.07 -10.02 13.46
CA ALA A 83 9.82 -9.48 14.59
C ALA A 83 10.56 -8.19 14.23
N ASP A 84 11.15 -8.11 13.04
CA ASP A 84 11.84 -6.91 12.57
C ASP A 84 10.87 -5.72 12.41
N VAL A 85 9.68 -5.96 11.87
CA VAL A 85 8.64 -4.93 11.79
C VAL A 85 8.21 -4.49 13.19
N ALA A 86 7.95 -5.44 14.09
CA ALA A 86 7.55 -5.15 15.46
C ALA A 86 8.62 -4.37 16.24
N ALA A 87 9.90 -4.66 15.99
CA ALA A 87 11.02 -3.97 16.63
C ALA A 87 11.09 -2.48 16.28
N LEU A 88 10.51 -2.07 15.16
CA LEU A 88 10.40 -0.66 14.79
C LEU A 88 9.33 0.09 15.59
N ARG A 89 8.54 -0.61 16.39
CA ARG A 89 7.52 -0.06 17.29
C ARG A 89 6.55 0.88 16.57
N PRO A 90 5.86 0.40 15.51
CA PRO A 90 4.97 1.24 14.72
C PRO A 90 3.70 1.64 15.47
N ASP A 91 3.20 2.83 15.13
CA ASP A 91 1.85 3.30 15.48
C ASP A 91 0.85 3.01 14.36
N LEU A 92 1.35 2.79 13.15
CA LEU A 92 0.59 2.39 11.97
C LEU A 92 1.46 1.48 11.11
N VAL A 93 0.90 0.37 10.64
CA VAL A 93 1.52 -0.50 9.63
C VAL A 93 0.74 -0.38 8.34
N ILE A 94 1.45 -0.10 7.25
CA ILE A 94 0.91 -0.07 5.89
C ILE A 94 1.44 -1.28 5.14
N LEU A 95 0.55 -2.00 4.45
CA LEU A 95 0.86 -3.21 3.69
C LEU A 95 0.54 -2.97 2.21
N SER A 96 1.56 -2.95 1.36
CA SER A 96 1.43 -2.68 -0.07
C SER A 96 1.93 -3.86 -0.90
N PHE A 97 1.00 -4.73 -1.26
CA PHE A 97 1.24 -5.96 -2.03
C PHE A 97 0.18 -6.11 -3.11
N GLY A 98 0.30 -7.14 -3.94
CA GLY A 98 -0.71 -7.51 -4.92
C GLY A 98 -0.18 -7.60 -6.35
N THR A 99 0.87 -6.86 -6.70
CA THR A 99 1.46 -6.91 -8.04
C THR A 99 1.99 -8.31 -8.35
N ASN A 100 2.85 -8.85 -7.50
CA ASN A 100 3.45 -10.16 -7.75
C ASN A 100 2.44 -11.30 -7.65
N GLU A 101 1.51 -11.21 -6.72
CA GLU A 101 0.40 -12.17 -6.63
C GLU A 101 -0.39 -12.19 -7.94
N SER A 102 -0.71 -11.03 -8.51
CA SER A 102 -1.47 -10.93 -9.76
C SER A 102 -0.70 -11.42 -10.99
N HIS A 103 0.62 -11.49 -10.93
CA HIS A 103 1.43 -12.04 -12.02
C HIS A 103 1.51 -13.57 -12.01
N ASN A 104 1.02 -14.22 -10.97
CA ASN A 104 0.88 -15.67 -10.95
C ASN A 104 -0.34 -16.06 -11.80
N ARG A 105 -0.11 -16.78 -12.89
CA ARG A 105 -1.20 -17.22 -13.79
C ARG A 105 -2.16 -18.22 -13.14
N ARG A 106 -1.75 -18.82 -12.02
CA ARG A 106 -2.59 -19.67 -11.18
C ARG A 106 -3.15 -18.91 -9.98
N TYR A 107 -3.27 -17.60 -10.08
CA TYR A 107 -3.79 -16.78 -9.00
C TYR A 107 -5.10 -17.36 -8.45
N SER A 108 -5.15 -17.48 -7.12
CA SER A 108 -6.34 -17.92 -6.39
C SER A 108 -6.68 -16.85 -5.34
N SER A 109 -7.87 -16.29 -5.44
CA SER A 109 -8.32 -15.29 -4.46
C SER A 109 -8.48 -15.91 -3.07
N MET A 110 -8.88 -17.18 -2.97
CA MET A 110 -8.99 -17.87 -1.69
C MET A 110 -7.62 -18.04 -1.03
N LEU A 111 -6.59 -18.46 -1.81
CA LEU A 111 -5.24 -18.59 -1.29
C LEU A 111 -4.67 -17.23 -0.89
N HIS A 112 -4.84 -16.22 -1.73
CA HIS A 112 -4.39 -14.86 -1.45
C HIS A 112 -5.02 -14.31 -0.17
N TYR A 113 -6.32 -14.50 0.00
CA TYR A 113 -7.04 -14.11 1.22
C TYR A 113 -6.42 -14.77 2.46
N ARG A 114 -6.19 -16.08 2.42
CA ARG A 114 -5.60 -16.81 3.54
C ARG A 114 -4.17 -16.35 3.84
N GLN A 115 -3.39 -16.03 2.81
CA GLN A 115 -2.02 -15.54 2.99
C GLN A 115 -2.00 -14.15 3.63
N MET A 116 -2.92 -13.26 3.24
CA MET A 116 -3.08 -11.96 3.92
C MET A 116 -3.47 -12.15 5.39
N ASP A 117 -4.40 -13.06 5.65
CA ASP A 117 -4.86 -13.34 7.02
C ASP A 117 -3.72 -13.86 7.89
N GLU A 118 -2.90 -14.74 7.38
CA GLU A 118 -1.74 -15.26 8.11
C GLU A 118 -0.76 -14.14 8.48
N LEU A 119 -0.40 -13.28 7.54
CA LEU A 119 0.49 -12.16 7.82
C LEU A 119 -0.11 -11.20 8.85
N VAL A 120 -1.37 -10.84 8.68
CA VAL A 120 -2.05 -9.90 9.59
C VAL A 120 -2.14 -10.46 11.01
N ARG A 121 -2.45 -11.76 11.16
CA ARG A 121 -2.49 -12.41 12.47
C ARG A 121 -1.12 -12.41 13.14
N MET A 122 -0.06 -12.72 12.41
CA MET A 122 1.31 -12.69 12.94
C MET A 122 1.70 -11.28 13.40
N LEU A 123 1.33 -10.26 12.62
CA LEU A 123 1.58 -8.87 13.01
C LEU A 123 0.78 -8.48 14.26
N ARG A 124 -0.49 -8.86 14.33
CA ARG A 124 -1.35 -8.57 15.49
C ARG A 124 -0.90 -9.28 16.75
N ASP A 125 -0.31 -10.47 16.64
CA ASP A 125 0.25 -11.19 17.80
C ASP A 125 1.44 -10.45 18.40
N ARG A 126 2.25 -9.82 17.58
CA ARG A 126 3.42 -9.04 18.02
C ARG A 126 3.08 -7.59 18.35
N LEU A 127 2.04 -7.05 17.76
CA LEU A 127 1.61 -5.65 17.87
C LEU A 127 0.10 -5.60 18.18
N PRO A 128 -0.31 -5.99 19.39
CA PRO A 128 -1.74 -6.01 19.73
C PRO A 128 -2.40 -4.64 19.55
N GLY A 129 -3.54 -4.62 18.84
CA GLY A 129 -4.30 -3.40 18.62
C GLY A 129 -3.72 -2.44 17.58
N ILE A 130 -2.65 -2.81 16.88
CA ILE A 130 -2.04 -1.95 15.87
C ILE A 130 -3.02 -1.63 14.74
N PRO A 131 -3.25 -0.35 14.39
CA PRO A 131 -3.98 -0.01 13.18
C PRO A 131 -3.19 -0.43 11.93
N MET A 132 -3.88 -1.02 10.96
CA MET A 132 -3.28 -1.42 9.70
C MET A 132 -4.08 -0.88 8.52
N LEU A 133 -3.34 -0.52 7.46
CA LEU A 133 -3.89 -0.03 6.21
C LEU A 133 -3.26 -0.79 5.06
N MET A 134 -4.09 -1.29 4.16
CA MET A 134 -3.63 -1.91 2.91
C MET A 134 -3.75 -0.93 1.76
N THR A 135 -2.79 -0.93 0.85
CA THR A 135 -2.94 -0.27 -0.44
C THR A 135 -3.12 -1.32 -1.53
N THR A 136 -3.93 -1.02 -2.54
CA THR A 136 -4.04 -1.88 -3.72
C THR A 136 -2.90 -1.56 -4.70
N PRO A 137 -2.51 -2.52 -5.55
CA PRO A 137 -1.46 -2.28 -6.53
C PRO A 137 -1.89 -1.28 -7.61
N PRO A 138 -0.92 -0.61 -8.25
CA PRO A 138 -1.23 0.42 -9.27
C PRO A 138 -1.71 -0.13 -10.60
N GLY A 139 -1.63 -1.43 -10.81
CA GLY A 139 -1.88 -2.08 -12.09
C GLY A 139 -0.59 -2.36 -12.84
N SER A 140 -0.64 -3.34 -13.73
CA SER A 140 0.50 -3.74 -14.54
C SER A 140 0.06 -4.49 -15.78
N TYR A 141 0.98 -4.63 -16.72
CA TYR A 141 0.78 -5.40 -17.93
C TYR A 141 1.44 -6.77 -17.80
N GLU A 142 0.88 -7.77 -18.47
CA GLU A 142 1.56 -9.03 -18.73
C GLU A 142 2.32 -8.91 -20.06
N SER A 143 3.49 -9.53 -20.11
CA SER A 143 4.28 -9.58 -21.32
C SER A 143 4.22 -10.98 -21.96
N PHE A 144 4.14 -10.99 -23.28
CA PHE A 144 4.12 -12.21 -24.09
C PHE A 144 5.19 -12.11 -25.16
N ARG A 145 5.99 -13.15 -25.33
CA ARG A 145 6.98 -13.23 -26.38
C ARG A 145 6.84 -14.56 -27.11
N GLN A 146 6.42 -14.49 -28.36
CA GLN A 146 6.50 -15.62 -29.26
C GLN A 146 7.86 -15.62 -29.97
N ARG A 147 8.36 -16.79 -30.35
CA ARG A 147 9.64 -17.00 -31.04
C ARG A 147 10.07 -15.81 -31.92
N ARG A 148 11.25 -15.22 -31.67
CA ARG A 148 11.89 -14.16 -32.48
C ARG A 148 11.03 -12.92 -32.77
N ARG A 149 9.83 -12.78 -32.15
CA ARG A 149 8.97 -11.59 -32.28
C ARG A 149 9.18 -10.63 -31.14
N ARG A 150 8.79 -9.35 -31.34
CA ARG A 150 8.77 -8.38 -30.26
C ARG A 150 7.85 -8.85 -29.15
N ARG A 151 8.22 -8.53 -27.93
CA ARG A 151 7.39 -8.74 -26.75
C ARG A 151 6.11 -7.90 -26.89
N THR A 152 4.96 -8.51 -26.67
CA THR A 152 3.67 -7.82 -26.62
C THR A 152 3.19 -7.70 -25.20
N TYR A 153 2.35 -6.72 -24.92
CA TYR A 153 1.86 -6.43 -23.60
C TYR A 153 0.35 -6.36 -23.58
N LYS A 154 -0.26 -6.94 -22.57
CA LYS A 154 -1.70 -6.86 -22.32
C LYS A 154 -1.94 -6.52 -20.86
N ILE A 155 -2.97 -5.75 -20.58
CA ILE A 155 -3.36 -5.45 -19.20
C ILE A 155 -3.57 -6.76 -18.45
N ASN A 156 -2.93 -6.91 -17.28
CA ASN A 156 -3.06 -8.10 -16.46
C ASN A 156 -4.49 -8.20 -15.90
N PRO A 157 -5.27 -9.23 -16.31
CA PRO A 157 -6.67 -9.34 -15.89
C PRO A 157 -6.82 -9.77 -14.42
N ARG A 158 -5.76 -10.33 -13.82
CA ARG A 158 -5.81 -10.79 -12.43
C ARG A 158 -5.60 -9.67 -11.42
N THR A 159 -5.08 -8.51 -11.84
CA THR A 159 -4.91 -7.37 -10.94
C THR A 159 -6.24 -6.94 -10.33
N SER A 160 -7.29 -6.81 -11.13
CA SER A 160 -8.60 -6.43 -10.62
C SER A 160 -9.17 -7.44 -9.63
N VAL A 161 -8.91 -8.74 -9.85
CA VAL A 161 -9.32 -9.80 -8.93
C VAL A 161 -8.55 -9.71 -7.62
N ALA A 162 -7.24 -9.48 -7.69
CA ALA A 162 -6.41 -9.27 -6.50
C ALA A 162 -6.86 -8.04 -5.71
N VAL A 163 -7.19 -6.95 -6.38
CA VAL A 163 -7.72 -5.73 -5.76
C VAL A 163 -9.01 -6.02 -5.00
N GLN A 164 -9.96 -6.72 -5.61
CA GLN A 164 -11.21 -7.09 -4.93
C GLN A 164 -10.96 -8.00 -3.72
N THR A 165 -9.99 -8.90 -3.82
CA THR A 165 -9.61 -9.78 -2.70
C THR A 165 -9.03 -8.98 -1.53
N ILE A 166 -8.16 -8.02 -1.82
CA ILE A 166 -7.57 -7.12 -0.81
C ILE A 166 -8.68 -6.32 -0.11
N ARG A 167 -9.59 -5.72 -0.87
CA ARG A 167 -10.69 -4.93 -0.32
C ARG A 167 -11.61 -5.76 0.56
N ARG A 168 -11.98 -6.95 0.11
CA ARG A 168 -12.83 -7.85 0.88
C ARG A 168 -12.15 -8.29 2.17
N TYR A 169 -10.86 -8.66 2.09
CA TYR A 169 -10.10 -9.05 3.27
C TYR A 169 -10.07 -7.92 4.30
N ALA A 170 -9.71 -6.72 3.87
CA ALA A 170 -9.61 -5.57 4.77
C ALA A 170 -10.96 -5.23 5.42
N ASP A 171 -12.04 -5.25 4.65
CA ASP A 171 -13.38 -4.98 5.15
C ASP A 171 -13.81 -6.02 6.20
N GLU A 172 -13.55 -7.29 5.95
CA GLU A 172 -13.95 -8.39 6.84
C GLU A 172 -13.06 -8.52 8.08
N ASN A 173 -11.85 -7.96 8.07
CA ASN A 173 -10.87 -8.15 9.13
C ASN A 173 -10.40 -6.87 9.82
N GLY A 174 -11.07 -5.76 9.58
CA GLY A 174 -10.82 -4.53 10.33
C GLY A 174 -9.54 -3.81 9.93
N LEU A 175 -9.23 -3.75 8.64
CA LEU A 175 -8.17 -2.89 8.10
C LEU A 175 -8.78 -1.79 7.25
N ALA A 176 -8.11 -0.64 7.20
CA ALA A 176 -8.42 0.39 6.21
C ALA A 176 -7.76 0.07 4.87
N VAL A 177 -8.24 0.69 3.80
CA VAL A 177 -7.70 0.51 2.44
C VAL A 177 -7.55 1.85 1.74
N TRP A 178 -6.45 2.01 1.05
CA TRP A 178 -6.32 2.98 -0.02
C TRP A 178 -6.36 2.23 -1.36
N ASP A 179 -7.47 2.38 -2.09
CA ASP A 179 -7.65 1.69 -3.36
C ASP A 179 -7.07 2.52 -4.51
N MET A 180 -5.75 2.53 -4.59
CA MET A 180 -5.02 3.25 -5.64
C MET A 180 -5.46 2.81 -7.03
N TYR A 181 -5.68 1.52 -7.22
CA TYR A 181 -6.09 0.96 -8.52
C TYR A 181 -7.37 1.62 -9.03
N GLU A 182 -8.40 1.71 -8.16
CA GLU A 182 -9.68 2.32 -8.51
C GLU A 182 -9.57 3.83 -8.72
N ILE A 183 -8.81 4.50 -7.86
CA ILE A 183 -8.58 5.96 -7.95
C ILE A 183 -7.95 6.34 -9.28
N LEU A 184 -7.08 5.49 -9.81
CA LEU A 184 -6.38 5.72 -11.08
C LEU A 184 -7.16 5.26 -12.30
N GLY A 185 -8.38 4.78 -12.13
CA GLY A 185 -9.28 4.43 -13.22
C GLY A 185 -9.82 3.01 -13.21
N GLY A 186 -9.31 2.14 -12.34
CA GLY A 186 -9.80 0.77 -12.19
C GLY A 186 -9.43 -0.15 -13.35
N THR A 187 -10.24 -1.18 -13.52
CA THR A 187 -10.11 -2.18 -14.56
C THR A 187 -9.99 -1.54 -15.94
N HIS A 188 -9.17 -1.71 -16.78
CA HIS A 188 -8.91 -1.10 -18.10
C HIS A 188 -8.29 0.29 -18.06
N ARG A 189 -8.64 1.18 -17.14
CA ARG A 189 -8.18 2.57 -17.19
C ARG A 189 -6.91 2.83 -16.37
N ALA A 190 -6.70 2.15 -15.25
CA ALA A 190 -5.51 2.41 -14.42
C ALA A 190 -4.20 2.24 -15.21
N CYS A 191 -4.02 1.08 -15.84
CA CYS A 191 -2.82 0.83 -16.66
C CYS A 191 -2.70 1.80 -17.85
N LEU A 192 -3.81 2.06 -18.54
CA LEU A 192 -3.81 2.98 -19.68
C LEU A 192 -3.44 4.39 -19.26
N ASN A 193 -3.94 4.86 -18.13
CA ASN A 193 -3.64 6.19 -17.62
C ASN A 193 -2.13 6.32 -17.31
N TRP A 194 -1.53 5.32 -16.65
CA TRP A 194 -0.10 5.32 -16.41
C TRP A 194 0.72 5.31 -17.70
N GLN A 195 0.32 4.49 -18.66
CA GLN A 195 1.02 4.36 -19.94
C GLN A 195 0.90 5.63 -20.76
N GLU A 196 -0.30 6.21 -20.88
CA GLU A 196 -0.55 7.44 -21.60
C GLU A 196 0.21 8.63 -21.00
N ALA A 197 0.37 8.64 -19.69
CA ALA A 197 1.16 9.68 -18.99
C ALA A 197 2.68 9.50 -19.15
N GLY A 198 3.13 8.38 -19.73
CA GLY A 198 4.56 8.11 -19.90
C GLY A 198 5.31 7.85 -18.60
N LEU A 199 4.63 7.30 -17.59
CA LEU A 199 5.17 7.11 -16.25
C LEU A 199 5.59 5.68 -15.94
N MET A 200 5.38 4.74 -16.85
CA MET A 200 5.81 3.35 -16.69
C MET A 200 7.19 3.11 -17.27
N ARG A 201 7.93 2.19 -16.63
CA ARG A 201 9.18 1.67 -17.18
C ARG A 201 8.89 0.75 -18.38
N PRO A 202 9.91 0.44 -19.21
CA PRO A 202 9.74 -0.46 -20.36
C PRO A 202 9.22 -1.84 -20.01
N ASP A 203 9.37 -2.32 -18.77
CA ASP A 203 8.83 -3.61 -18.34
C ASP A 203 7.29 -3.61 -18.17
N HIS A 204 6.67 -2.45 -18.18
CA HIS A 204 5.21 -2.28 -18.02
C HIS A 204 4.67 -2.80 -16.68
N VAL A 205 5.52 -2.88 -15.66
CA VAL A 205 5.19 -3.30 -14.30
C VAL A 205 5.61 -2.23 -13.30
N HIS A 206 6.83 -1.72 -13.44
CA HIS A 206 7.40 -0.70 -12.57
C HIS A 206 7.21 0.69 -13.17
N TYR A 207 7.44 1.71 -12.34
CA TYR A 207 7.19 3.10 -12.69
C TYR A 207 8.50 3.88 -12.71
N LEU A 208 8.53 4.94 -13.52
CA LEU A 208 9.60 5.93 -13.47
C LEU A 208 9.52 6.70 -12.14
N PRO A 209 10.60 7.37 -11.72
CA PRO A 209 10.60 8.14 -10.47
C PRO A 209 9.40 9.07 -10.32
N ASP A 210 9.01 9.78 -11.38
CA ASP A 210 7.84 10.67 -11.34
C ASP A 210 6.53 9.92 -11.12
N GLY A 211 6.41 8.69 -11.62
CA GLY A 211 5.26 7.84 -11.36
C GLY A 211 5.14 7.45 -9.89
N TYR A 212 6.26 7.07 -9.28
CA TYR A 212 6.26 6.76 -7.85
C TYR A 212 6.06 7.99 -6.96
N ARG A 213 6.57 9.15 -7.38
CA ARG A 213 6.31 10.40 -6.67
C ARG A 213 4.83 10.76 -6.72
N LEU A 214 4.18 10.57 -7.85
CA LEU A 214 2.75 10.80 -7.98
C LEU A 214 1.95 9.87 -7.07
N GLN A 215 2.31 8.58 -7.02
CA GLN A 215 1.69 7.63 -6.12
C GLN A 215 1.84 8.06 -4.65
N GLY A 216 3.05 8.45 -4.26
CA GLY A 216 3.33 8.92 -2.90
C GLY A 216 2.58 10.19 -2.54
N GLU A 217 2.50 11.13 -3.46
CA GLU A 217 1.75 12.38 -3.26
C GLU A 217 0.24 12.13 -3.12
N LEU A 218 -0.32 11.27 -3.97
CA LEU A 218 -1.74 10.91 -3.90
C LEU A 218 -2.07 10.19 -2.59
N PHE A 219 -1.20 9.30 -2.15
CA PHE A 219 -1.38 8.61 -0.88
C PHE A 219 -1.35 9.60 0.30
N TYR A 220 -0.38 10.50 0.30
CA TYR A 220 -0.33 11.58 1.30
C TYR A 220 -1.63 12.39 1.33
N GLN A 221 -2.14 12.78 0.18
CA GLN A 221 -3.38 13.56 0.10
C GLN A 221 -4.57 12.80 0.68
N ALA A 222 -4.67 11.49 0.42
CA ALA A 222 -5.73 10.65 0.99
C ALA A 222 -5.62 10.56 2.52
N LEU A 223 -4.39 10.38 3.03
CA LEU A 223 -4.12 10.35 4.47
C LEU A 223 -4.48 11.69 5.13
N LEU A 224 -4.06 12.79 4.52
CA LEU A 224 -4.34 14.13 5.04
C LEU A 224 -5.85 14.42 5.06
N LYS A 225 -6.56 14.05 4.01
CA LYS A 225 -8.01 14.22 3.95
C LYS A 225 -8.71 13.44 5.06
N ALA A 226 -8.33 12.20 5.28
CA ALA A 226 -8.91 11.39 6.36
C ALA A 226 -8.61 11.97 7.74
N TYR A 227 -7.39 12.47 7.95
CA TYR A 227 -7.05 13.18 9.18
C TYR A 227 -7.90 14.45 9.37
N ASN A 228 -8.03 15.26 8.34
CA ASN A 228 -8.84 16.49 8.41
C ASN A 228 -10.31 16.18 8.69
N ASP A 229 -10.87 15.15 8.07
CA ASP A 229 -12.24 14.71 8.33
C ASP A 229 -12.41 14.26 9.80
N TYR A 230 -11.40 13.59 10.35
CA TYR A 230 -11.42 13.19 11.77
C TYR A 230 -11.40 14.40 12.71
N VAL A 231 -10.57 15.39 12.42
CA VAL A 231 -10.41 16.58 13.29
C VAL A 231 -11.62 17.50 13.23
N GLU A 232 -12.35 17.53 12.11
CA GLU A 232 -13.54 18.36 11.93
C GLU A 232 -14.76 17.88 12.74
N TYR A 233 -14.70 16.66 13.24
CA TYR A 233 -15.72 16.07 14.08
C TYR A 233 -15.23 16.01 15.53
#